data_bf310c913e08183993ac164201c638f7
#
_entry.id   bf310c913e08183993ac164201c638f7
#
_cell.length_a   1.000
_cell.length_b   1.000
_cell.length_c   1.000
_cell.angle_alpha   90.00
_cell.angle_beta   90.00
_cell.angle_gamma   90.00
#
_symmetry.space_group_name_H-M   'P 1'
#
loop_
_entity.id
_entity.type
_entity.pdbx_description
1 polymer ?
#
loop_
_entity_poly.entity_id
_entity_poly.type
_entity_poly.pdbx_seq_one_letter_code
_entity_poly.pdbx_strand_id
1 'polypeptide(L)'
;MTTAVEVEAEKKQGSSSEQMEADLAELGIVRRDRSLYRDAVRRFFRNKLAIAGLALVIFLAILAVFADDWFIALPLGREPEPLLAKTHYNDVFVGPTGAFPSAEFWMGTDLAGRDLYSRIVYGARVSLSIAFLASFIAFGIGIPLGAMGGWKGGFVDFGVMRLVDVMSAIPMLLFAYMIMARLGSGYWNVMLAIALVSWIAICRLTRAQFLALREKEFVLASQSIGAKSWRIIRYHLLPNSLAPIIVALTLGIPIAIFGHAGDGNLHPNILFDKSDPDQVAKRVYLAASAE
;
A
#
# COMPACT_ATOMS: atom_id res chain seq x y z
N MET A 1 57.91 8.09 -15.02
CA MET A 1 58.62 7.80 -13.75
C MET A 1 58.10 8.78 -12.70
N THR A 2 57.07 8.40 -11.94
CA THR A 2 56.57 9.22 -10.83
C THR A 2 57.62 9.15 -9.74
N THR A 3 58.12 10.27 -9.26
CA THR A 3 59.23 10.34 -8.31
C THR A 3 58.76 9.89 -6.94
N ALA A 4 59.59 9.18 -6.18
CA ALA A 4 59.31 8.70 -4.80
C ALA A 4 58.77 9.85 -3.90
N VAL A 5 59.14 11.08 -4.18
CA VAL A 5 58.68 12.29 -3.49
C VAL A 5 57.21 12.61 -3.72
N GLU A 6 56.66 12.35 -4.93
CA GLU A 6 55.24 12.52 -5.25
C GLU A 6 54.36 11.50 -4.55
N VAL A 7 54.79 10.25 -4.48
CA VAL A 7 54.08 9.17 -3.75
C VAL A 7 54.06 9.40 -2.24
N GLU A 8 55.13 9.95 -1.69
CA GLU A 8 55.24 10.30 -0.26
C GLU A 8 54.42 11.52 0.13
N ALA A 9 54.31 12.49 -0.80
CA ALA A 9 53.43 13.65 -0.65
C ALA A 9 51.94 13.27 -0.70
N GLU A 10 51.55 12.38 -1.62
CA GLU A 10 50.18 11.85 -1.72
C GLU A 10 49.80 11.02 -0.49
N LYS A 11 50.71 10.18 0.03
CA LYS A 11 50.50 9.44 1.29
C LYS A 11 50.33 10.35 2.51
N LYS A 12 51.10 11.43 2.61
CA LYS A 12 50.98 12.40 3.69
C LYS A 12 49.70 13.22 3.59
N GLN A 13 49.25 13.57 2.40
CA GLN A 13 47.99 14.26 2.17
C GLN A 13 46.78 13.39 2.49
N GLY A 14 46.83 12.09 2.13
CA GLY A 14 45.79 11.12 2.47
C GLY A 14 45.67 10.90 3.99
N SER A 15 46.81 10.78 4.69
CA SER A 15 46.85 10.63 6.17
C SER A 15 46.32 11.87 6.91
N SER A 16 46.59 13.06 6.39
CA SER A 16 46.08 14.31 6.97
C SER A 16 44.59 14.51 6.79
N SER A 17 44.03 14.07 5.65
CA SER A 17 42.60 14.15 5.41
C SER A 17 41.81 13.14 6.25
N GLU A 18 42.33 11.91 6.43
CA GLU A 18 41.71 10.89 7.30
C GLU A 18 41.75 11.29 8.78
N GLN A 19 42.82 11.91 9.24
CA GLN A 19 42.90 12.44 10.59
C GLN A 19 41.94 13.62 10.81
N MET A 20 41.83 14.52 9.86
CA MET A 20 40.89 15.64 9.93
C MET A 20 39.43 15.19 9.91
N GLU A 21 39.08 14.15 9.11
CA GLU A 21 37.77 13.53 9.15
C GLU A 21 37.47 12.81 10.48
N ALA A 22 38.47 12.16 11.08
CA ALA A 22 38.33 11.54 12.39
C ALA A 22 38.10 12.59 13.49
N ASP A 23 38.87 13.68 13.50
CA ASP A 23 38.73 14.80 14.46
C ASP A 23 37.38 15.51 14.30
N LEU A 24 36.92 15.74 13.06
CA LEU A 24 35.59 16.30 12.77
C LEU A 24 34.45 15.37 13.17
N ALA A 25 34.66 14.04 13.09
CA ALA A 25 33.70 13.04 13.55
C ALA A 25 33.61 13.00 15.09
N GLU A 26 34.75 13.15 15.79
CA GLU A 26 34.82 13.21 17.24
C GLU A 26 34.20 14.52 17.81
N LEU A 27 34.31 15.62 17.08
CA LEU A 27 33.61 16.87 17.35
C LEU A 27 32.11 16.87 17.01
N GLY A 28 31.58 15.75 16.46
CA GLY A 28 30.17 15.61 16.09
C GLY A 28 29.74 16.45 14.86
N ILE A 29 30.72 17.05 14.16
CA ILE A 29 30.49 17.97 13.02
C ILE A 29 30.26 17.14 11.72
N VAL A 30 30.94 16.01 11.57
CA VAL A 30 30.73 15.06 10.48
C VAL A 30 29.88 13.90 10.96
N ARG A 31 28.61 13.89 10.63
CA ARG A 31 27.79 12.69 10.77
C ARG A 31 28.26 11.67 9.72
N ARG A 32 28.88 10.58 10.19
CA ARG A 32 29.15 9.42 9.37
C ARG A 32 27.91 9.08 8.56
N ASP A 33 28.02 9.02 7.24
CA ASP A 33 26.93 8.65 6.32
C ASP A 33 26.35 7.29 6.70
N ARG A 34 25.38 7.32 7.61
CA ARG A 34 24.60 6.12 7.93
C ARG A 34 23.60 5.95 6.81
N SER A 35 23.67 4.83 6.12
CA SER A 35 22.68 4.47 5.11
C SER A 35 21.27 4.62 5.71
N LEU A 36 20.48 5.54 5.17
CA LEU A 36 19.09 5.81 5.57
C LEU A 36 18.27 4.51 5.65
N TYR A 37 18.54 3.59 4.74
CA TYR A 37 17.92 2.26 4.71
C TYR A 37 18.25 1.43 5.96
N ARG A 38 19.52 1.36 6.37
CA ARG A 38 19.94 0.60 7.55
C ARG A 38 19.30 1.16 8.82
N ASP A 39 19.22 2.50 8.94
CA ASP A 39 18.58 3.13 10.09
C ASP A 39 17.07 2.91 10.10
N ALA A 40 16.41 2.96 8.95
CA ALA A 40 14.98 2.65 8.81
C ALA A 40 14.69 1.20 9.23
N VAL A 41 15.45 0.22 8.72
CA VAL A 41 15.33 -1.20 9.07
C VAL A 41 15.57 -1.42 10.57
N ARG A 42 16.61 -0.80 11.14
CA ARG A 42 16.90 -0.90 12.58
C ARG A 42 15.79 -0.32 13.45
N ARG A 43 15.22 0.82 13.07
CA ARG A 43 14.07 1.44 13.77
C ARG A 43 12.83 0.57 13.66
N PHE A 44 12.56 -0.03 12.51
CA PHE A 44 11.46 -0.95 12.30
C PHE A 44 11.54 -2.15 13.26
N PHE A 45 12.69 -2.85 13.32
CA PHE A 45 12.88 -4.00 14.21
C PHE A 45 12.96 -3.66 15.72
N ARG A 46 13.10 -2.38 16.07
CA ARG A 46 12.96 -1.92 17.47
C ARG A 46 11.51 -1.62 17.88
N ASN A 47 10.59 -1.50 16.93
CA ASN A 47 9.19 -1.22 17.20
C ASN A 47 8.40 -2.53 17.29
N LYS A 48 8.00 -2.91 18.50
CA LYS A 48 7.26 -4.15 18.76
C LYS A 48 5.93 -4.21 18.01
N LEU A 49 5.21 -3.07 17.88
CA LEU A 49 3.97 -3.00 17.12
C LEU A 49 4.19 -3.20 15.63
N ALA A 50 5.28 -2.67 15.07
CA ALA A 50 5.62 -2.89 13.66
C ALA A 50 5.96 -4.37 13.39
N ILE A 51 6.67 -5.03 14.31
CA ILE A 51 6.95 -6.48 14.21
C ILE A 51 5.65 -7.28 14.32
N ALA A 52 4.76 -6.95 15.26
CA ALA A 52 3.48 -7.63 15.40
C ALA A 52 2.60 -7.45 14.14
N GLY A 53 2.55 -6.24 13.58
CA GLY A 53 1.86 -5.96 12.33
C GLY A 53 2.44 -6.75 11.15
N LEU A 54 3.76 -6.80 11.03
CA LEU A 54 4.44 -7.60 10.00
C LEU A 54 4.12 -9.10 10.15
N ALA A 55 4.18 -9.61 11.39
CA ALA A 55 3.85 -11.01 11.67
C ALA A 55 2.40 -11.34 11.29
N LEU A 56 1.45 -10.44 11.59
CA LEU A 56 0.06 -10.59 11.16
C LEU A 56 -0.08 -10.60 9.63
N VAL A 57 0.59 -9.68 8.92
CA VAL A 57 0.55 -9.65 7.44
C VAL A 57 1.15 -10.91 6.86
N ILE A 58 2.29 -11.40 7.39
CA ILE A 58 2.90 -12.65 6.95
C ILE A 58 1.97 -13.83 7.23
N PHE A 59 1.35 -13.89 8.40
CA PHE A 59 0.38 -14.93 8.74
C PHE A 59 -0.80 -14.95 7.77
N LEU A 60 -1.40 -13.80 7.49
CA LEU A 60 -2.49 -13.69 6.50
C LEU A 60 -2.02 -14.05 5.09
N ALA A 61 -0.79 -13.69 4.72
CA ALA A 61 -0.22 -14.09 3.42
C ALA A 61 -0.03 -15.61 3.31
N ILE A 62 0.41 -16.25 4.38
CA ILE A 62 0.51 -17.72 4.44
C ILE A 62 -0.89 -18.35 4.28
N LEU A 63 -1.89 -17.86 5.01
CA LEU A 63 -3.27 -18.33 4.85
C LEU A 63 -3.76 -18.14 3.42
N ALA A 64 -3.49 -16.99 2.81
CA ALA A 64 -3.93 -16.68 1.45
C ALA A 64 -3.27 -17.55 0.39
N VAL A 65 -1.97 -17.82 0.52
CA VAL A 65 -1.23 -18.65 -0.45
C VAL A 65 -1.57 -20.11 -0.31
N PHE A 66 -1.64 -20.62 0.91
CA PHE A 66 -1.82 -22.03 1.22
C PHE A 66 -3.28 -22.41 1.55
N ALA A 67 -4.27 -21.58 1.22
CA ALA A 67 -5.67 -21.91 1.40
C ALA A 67 -6.03 -23.23 0.68
N ASP A 68 -5.55 -23.36 -0.54
CA ASP A 68 -5.61 -24.56 -1.38
C ASP A 68 -4.27 -24.74 -2.12
N ASP A 69 -4.13 -25.80 -2.88
CA ASP A 69 -2.93 -26.13 -3.64
C ASP A 69 -2.92 -25.57 -5.08
N TRP A 70 -3.56 -24.43 -5.30
CA TRP A 70 -3.68 -23.76 -6.62
C TRP A 70 -2.37 -23.66 -7.40
N PHE A 71 -1.26 -23.46 -6.70
CA PHE A 71 0.08 -23.33 -7.30
C PHE A 71 0.63 -24.65 -7.84
N ILE A 72 0.08 -25.79 -7.39
CA ILE A 72 0.36 -27.14 -7.93
C ILE A 72 -0.73 -27.54 -8.91
N ALA A 73 -1.99 -27.28 -8.59
CA ALA A 73 -3.15 -27.68 -9.36
C ALA A 73 -3.21 -27.04 -10.75
N LEU A 74 -2.96 -25.71 -10.84
CA LEU A 74 -3.01 -24.97 -12.11
C LEU A 74 -2.04 -25.52 -13.18
N PRO A 75 -0.75 -25.74 -12.89
CA PRO A 75 0.16 -26.34 -13.87
C PRO A 75 -0.22 -27.76 -14.29
N LEU A 76 -0.91 -28.51 -13.43
CA LEU A 76 -1.36 -29.87 -13.70
C LEU A 76 -2.73 -29.94 -14.37
N GLY A 77 -3.41 -28.81 -14.57
CA GLY A 77 -4.73 -28.71 -15.19
C GLY A 77 -5.85 -29.36 -14.37
N ARG A 78 -5.69 -29.45 -13.04
CA ARG A 78 -6.71 -29.99 -12.12
C ARG A 78 -7.32 -28.90 -11.26
N GLU A 79 -8.48 -29.15 -10.68
CA GLU A 79 -9.10 -28.28 -9.70
C GLU A 79 -8.25 -28.22 -8.42
N PRO A 80 -8.08 -27.04 -7.82
CA PRO A 80 -7.38 -26.87 -6.55
C PRO A 80 -8.10 -27.58 -5.40
N GLU A 81 -7.34 -28.32 -4.59
CA GLU A 81 -7.86 -28.97 -3.38
C GLU A 81 -7.52 -28.13 -2.13
N PRO A 82 -8.44 -28.07 -1.13
CA PRO A 82 -8.17 -27.38 0.12
C PRO A 82 -6.90 -27.91 0.81
N LEU A 83 -6.00 -26.99 1.25
CA LEU A 83 -4.76 -27.35 1.94
C LEU A 83 -4.79 -26.92 3.41
N LEU A 84 -4.93 -25.62 3.69
CA LEU A 84 -5.16 -25.08 5.03
C LEU A 84 -6.65 -24.94 5.34
N ALA A 85 -7.48 -24.68 4.33
CA ALA A 85 -8.91 -24.77 4.45
C ALA A 85 -9.33 -26.23 4.63
N LYS A 86 -10.46 -26.48 5.29
CA LYS A 86 -11.00 -27.84 5.44
C LYS A 86 -11.89 -28.26 4.27
N THR A 87 -12.58 -27.28 3.71
CA THR A 87 -13.53 -27.46 2.59
C THR A 87 -13.35 -26.31 1.61
N HIS A 88 -13.86 -26.46 0.40
CA HIS A 88 -13.89 -25.35 -0.54
C HIS A 88 -14.89 -24.27 -0.03
N TYR A 89 -14.58 -22.99 -0.24
CA TYR A 89 -15.35 -21.86 0.32
C TYR A 89 -16.82 -21.80 -0.16
N ASN A 90 -17.13 -22.43 -1.28
CA ASN A 90 -18.47 -22.47 -1.87
C ASN A 90 -19.26 -23.76 -1.52
N ASP A 91 -18.63 -24.75 -0.89
CA ASP A 91 -19.32 -25.98 -0.54
C ASP A 91 -20.41 -25.70 0.47
N VAL A 92 -21.66 -25.94 0.09
CA VAL A 92 -22.85 -25.75 0.94
C VAL A 92 -23.24 -27.10 1.57
N PHE A 93 -23.93 -27.01 2.73
CA PHE A 93 -24.40 -28.19 3.46
C PHE A 93 -23.30 -29.18 3.86
N VAL A 94 -22.08 -28.68 4.07
CA VAL A 94 -20.94 -29.45 4.58
C VAL A 94 -21.17 -29.88 6.03
N GLY A 95 -21.94 -29.07 6.78
CA GLY A 95 -22.35 -29.33 8.16
C GLY A 95 -23.75 -28.81 8.47
N PRO A 96 -24.20 -28.98 9.74
CA PRO A 96 -25.47 -28.42 10.19
C PRO A 96 -25.49 -26.89 10.00
N THR A 97 -26.63 -26.33 9.62
CA THR A 97 -26.81 -24.90 9.42
C THR A 97 -26.70 -24.12 10.73
N GLY A 98 -25.87 -23.11 10.79
CA GLY A 98 -25.72 -22.27 11.99
C GLY A 98 -25.12 -23.00 13.18
N ALA A 99 -24.32 -24.04 12.97
CA ALA A 99 -23.70 -24.80 14.05
C ALA A 99 -22.67 -23.97 14.80
N PHE A 100 -22.62 -24.13 16.13
CA PHE A 100 -21.59 -23.55 16.98
C PHE A 100 -20.21 -24.19 16.73
N PRO A 101 -19.12 -23.51 17.14
CA PRO A 101 -17.77 -24.06 17.04
C PRO A 101 -17.67 -25.47 17.67
N SER A 102 -17.03 -26.39 16.92
CA SER A 102 -16.84 -27.79 17.31
C SER A 102 -15.47 -28.31 16.86
N ALA A 103 -15.11 -29.52 17.23
CA ALA A 103 -13.88 -30.16 16.75
C ALA A 103 -13.84 -30.33 15.24
N GLU A 104 -14.98 -30.55 14.62
CA GLU A 104 -15.16 -30.69 13.18
C GLU A 104 -15.19 -29.32 12.47
N PHE A 105 -15.97 -28.37 13.01
CA PHE A 105 -16.11 -27.00 12.49
C PHE A 105 -15.55 -26.00 13.50
N TRP A 106 -14.26 -25.65 13.39
CA TRP A 106 -13.55 -24.85 14.39
C TRP A 106 -14.18 -23.49 14.68
N MET A 107 -14.82 -22.88 13.69
CA MET A 107 -15.54 -21.61 13.83
C MET A 107 -17.05 -21.76 13.63
N GLY A 108 -17.55 -23.01 13.60
CA GLY A 108 -18.94 -23.31 13.29
C GLY A 108 -19.26 -23.20 11.80
N THR A 109 -20.56 -23.20 11.49
CA THR A 109 -21.06 -23.11 10.11
C THR A 109 -21.98 -21.90 9.96
N ASP A 110 -22.13 -21.41 8.72
CA ASP A 110 -23.09 -20.36 8.40
C ASP A 110 -24.51 -20.92 8.16
N LEU A 111 -25.46 -20.04 7.80
CA LEU A 111 -26.84 -20.40 7.53
C LEU A 111 -27.01 -21.32 6.30
N ALA A 112 -26.01 -21.40 5.44
CA ALA A 112 -25.96 -22.32 4.31
C ALA A 112 -25.18 -23.62 4.62
N GLY A 113 -24.79 -23.85 5.87
CA GLY A 113 -24.03 -25.02 6.30
C GLY A 113 -22.59 -25.04 5.78
N ARG A 114 -22.00 -23.89 5.41
CA ARG A 114 -20.63 -23.76 4.95
C ARG A 114 -19.67 -23.57 6.13
N ASP A 115 -18.47 -24.14 6.07
CA ASP A 115 -17.45 -24.00 7.13
C ASP A 115 -16.91 -22.56 7.20
N LEU A 116 -17.13 -21.86 8.32
CA LEU A 116 -16.69 -20.47 8.53
C LEU A 116 -15.18 -20.35 8.56
N TYR A 117 -14.44 -21.31 9.10
CA TYR A 117 -12.99 -21.31 9.10
C TYR A 117 -12.42 -21.31 7.67
N SER A 118 -12.88 -22.20 6.82
CA SER A 118 -12.47 -22.27 5.43
C SER A 118 -12.78 -20.97 4.69
N ARG A 119 -13.94 -20.38 4.93
CA ARG A 119 -14.32 -19.09 4.33
C ARG A 119 -13.41 -17.94 4.77
N ILE A 120 -12.95 -17.91 6.01
CA ILE A 120 -12.00 -16.90 6.50
C ILE A 120 -10.64 -17.09 5.84
N VAL A 121 -10.17 -18.33 5.72
CA VAL A 121 -8.88 -18.64 5.06
C VAL A 121 -8.89 -18.19 3.60
N TYR A 122 -9.93 -18.53 2.83
CA TYR A 122 -10.08 -18.06 1.45
C TYR A 122 -10.31 -16.53 1.37
N GLY A 123 -11.06 -15.96 2.33
CA GLY A 123 -11.29 -14.54 2.43
C GLY A 123 -10.00 -13.72 2.59
N ALA A 124 -9.00 -14.26 3.28
CA ALA A 124 -7.69 -13.64 3.39
C ALA A 124 -7.02 -13.44 2.03
N ARG A 125 -7.14 -14.42 1.10
CA ARG A 125 -6.64 -14.31 -0.28
C ARG A 125 -7.31 -13.19 -1.04
N VAL A 126 -8.64 -13.12 -0.98
CA VAL A 126 -9.43 -12.07 -1.66
C VAL A 126 -9.04 -10.70 -1.13
N SER A 127 -8.99 -10.53 0.18
CA SER A 127 -8.65 -9.24 0.82
C SER A 127 -7.24 -8.78 0.47
N LEU A 128 -6.25 -9.66 0.59
CA LEU A 128 -4.86 -9.32 0.28
C LEU A 128 -4.65 -9.02 -1.19
N SER A 129 -5.23 -9.81 -2.09
CA SER A 129 -5.07 -9.58 -3.54
C SER A 129 -5.71 -8.26 -3.98
N ILE A 130 -6.88 -7.91 -3.45
CA ILE A 130 -7.50 -6.59 -3.69
C ILE A 130 -6.61 -5.48 -3.15
N ALA A 131 -6.12 -5.60 -1.90
CA ALA A 131 -5.26 -4.58 -1.30
C ALA A 131 -3.96 -4.36 -2.09
N PHE A 132 -3.29 -5.45 -2.49
CA PHE A 132 -2.05 -5.35 -3.29
C PHE A 132 -2.30 -4.74 -4.67
N LEU A 133 -3.32 -5.20 -5.39
CA LEU A 133 -3.57 -4.70 -6.73
C LEU A 133 -4.06 -3.25 -6.72
N ALA A 134 -4.97 -2.90 -5.81
CA ALA A 134 -5.41 -1.52 -5.65
C ALA A 134 -4.23 -0.58 -5.32
N SER A 135 -3.33 -1.02 -4.43
CA SER A 135 -2.11 -0.29 -4.10
C SER A 135 -1.17 -0.17 -5.30
N PHE A 136 -0.97 -1.26 -6.03
CA PHE A 136 -0.10 -1.26 -7.22
C PHE A 136 -0.60 -0.29 -8.29
N ILE A 137 -1.90 -0.29 -8.56
CA ILE A 137 -2.53 0.63 -9.52
C ILE A 137 -2.50 2.07 -8.99
N ALA A 138 -2.80 2.27 -7.70
CA ALA A 138 -2.72 3.58 -7.08
C ALA A 138 -1.31 4.18 -7.19
N PHE A 139 -0.26 3.40 -6.98
CA PHE A 139 1.11 3.82 -7.17
C PHE A 139 1.45 4.02 -8.65
N GLY A 140 1.10 3.04 -9.50
CA GLY A 140 1.44 3.05 -10.92
C GLY A 140 0.83 4.23 -11.69
N ILE A 141 -0.35 4.70 -11.29
CA ILE A 141 -1.05 5.83 -11.91
C ILE A 141 -0.87 7.11 -11.07
N GLY A 142 -1.10 7.04 -9.77
CA GLY A 142 -1.16 8.20 -8.88
C GLY A 142 0.19 8.91 -8.75
N ILE A 143 1.29 8.17 -8.56
CA ILE A 143 2.61 8.78 -8.43
C ILE A 143 3.05 9.48 -9.72
N PRO A 144 3.03 8.86 -10.91
CA PRO A 144 3.43 9.54 -12.14
C PRO A 144 2.59 10.77 -12.46
N LEU A 145 1.26 10.69 -12.35
CA LEU A 145 0.37 11.83 -12.62
C LEU A 145 0.58 12.95 -11.59
N GLY A 146 0.66 12.62 -10.30
CA GLY A 146 0.93 13.60 -9.24
C GLY A 146 2.31 14.26 -9.39
N ALA A 147 3.34 13.47 -9.73
CA ALA A 147 4.68 13.96 -9.99
C ALA A 147 4.72 14.91 -11.21
N MET A 148 4.02 14.54 -12.28
CA MET A 148 3.92 15.40 -13.48
C MET A 148 3.25 16.74 -13.18
N GLY A 149 2.11 16.73 -12.48
CA GLY A 149 1.41 17.94 -12.05
C GLY A 149 2.27 18.79 -11.14
N GLY A 150 2.80 18.20 -10.06
CA GLY A 150 3.60 18.90 -9.06
C GLY A 150 4.93 19.45 -9.58
N TRP A 151 5.58 18.76 -10.51
CA TRP A 151 6.85 19.19 -11.09
C TRP A 151 6.68 20.23 -12.19
N LYS A 152 5.86 19.94 -13.22
CA LYS A 152 5.70 20.82 -14.38
C LYS A 152 4.85 22.06 -14.08
N GLY A 153 3.82 21.91 -13.24
CA GLY A 153 2.88 23.01 -12.95
C GLY A 153 2.06 23.43 -14.18
N GLY A 154 1.48 24.65 -14.12
CA GLY A 154 0.77 25.27 -15.24
C GLY A 154 -0.36 24.41 -15.83
N PHE A 155 -0.42 24.33 -17.15
CA PHE A 155 -1.46 23.55 -17.87
C PHE A 155 -1.41 22.06 -17.58
N VAL A 156 -0.24 21.47 -17.32
CA VAL A 156 -0.12 20.05 -16.98
C VAL A 156 -0.75 19.78 -15.62
N ASP A 157 -0.46 20.61 -14.64
CA ASP A 157 -1.06 20.52 -13.31
C ASP A 157 -2.58 20.71 -13.37
N PHE A 158 -3.04 21.74 -14.11
CA PHE A 158 -4.45 22.00 -14.32
C PHE A 158 -5.16 20.79 -14.93
N GLY A 159 -4.60 20.19 -15.98
CA GLY A 159 -5.20 19.02 -16.65
C GLY A 159 -5.27 17.80 -15.76
N VAL A 160 -4.17 17.49 -15.02
CA VAL A 160 -4.14 16.37 -14.07
C VAL A 160 -5.15 16.58 -12.95
N MET A 161 -5.23 17.80 -12.37
CA MET A 161 -6.18 18.07 -11.29
C MET A 161 -7.62 18.07 -11.78
N ARG A 162 -7.89 18.53 -13.00
CA ARG A 162 -9.23 18.44 -13.59
C ARG A 162 -9.68 16.99 -13.76
N LEU A 163 -8.78 16.11 -14.22
CA LEU A 163 -9.08 14.67 -14.29
C LEU A 163 -9.37 14.10 -12.89
N VAL A 164 -8.55 14.44 -11.90
CA VAL A 164 -8.75 14.04 -10.50
C VAL A 164 -10.08 14.53 -9.95
N ASP A 165 -10.48 15.79 -10.26
CA ASP A 165 -11.73 16.38 -9.77
C ASP A 165 -12.96 15.71 -10.40
N VAL A 166 -12.93 15.44 -11.71
CA VAL A 166 -14.00 14.71 -12.41
C VAL A 166 -14.17 13.30 -11.81
N MET A 167 -13.08 12.58 -11.63
CA MET A 167 -13.13 11.24 -11.03
C MET A 167 -13.59 11.26 -9.57
N SER A 168 -13.23 12.30 -8.81
CA SER A 168 -13.66 12.46 -7.41
C SER A 168 -15.12 12.87 -7.25
N ALA A 169 -15.73 13.44 -8.27
CA ALA A 169 -17.14 13.84 -8.25
C ALA A 169 -18.10 12.63 -8.24
N ILE A 170 -17.60 11.46 -8.68
CA ILE A 170 -18.39 10.23 -8.68
C ILE A 170 -18.20 9.51 -7.35
N PRO A 171 -19.25 9.28 -6.54
CA PRO A 171 -19.13 8.48 -5.33
C PRO A 171 -18.59 7.08 -5.66
N MET A 172 -17.53 6.65 -4.94
CA MET A 172 -16.83 5.38 -5.19
C MET A 172 -17.76 4.17 -5.26
N LEU A 173 -18.74 4.09 -4.35
CA LEU A 173 -19.70 2.98 -4.33
C LEU A 173 -20.58 2.96 -5.57
N LEU A 174 -21.10 4.13 -5.99
CA LEU A 174 -21.89 4.22 -7.21
C LEU A 174 -21.08 3.84 -8.45
N PHE A 175 -19.82 4.24 -8.51
CA PHE A 175 -18.92 3.86 -9.59
C PHE A 175 -18.69 2.34 -9.63
N ALA A 176 -18.46 1.72 -8.46
CA ALA A 176 -18.32 0.27 -8.35
C ALA A 176 -19.59 -0.46 -8.81
N TYR A 177 -20.77 0.00 -8.38
CA TYR A 177 -22.05 -0.58 -8.83
C TYR A 177 -22.29 -0.41 -10.34
N MET A 178 -21.91 0.71 -10.91
CA MET A 178 -22.02 0.93 -12.38
C MET A 178 -21.12 -0.06 -13.15
N ILE A 179 -19.92 -0.30 -12.68
CA ILE A 179 -19.01 -1.29 -13.29
C ILE A 179 -19.59 -2.70 -13.18
N MET A 180 -20.05 -3.08 -11.99
CA MET A 180 -20.66 -4.41 -11.78
C MET A 180 -21.94 -4.60 -12.57
N ALA A 181 -22.76 -3.57 -12.71
CA ALA A 181 -23.99 -3.64 -13.53
C ALA A 181 -23.71 -3.85 -15.03
N ARG A 182 -22.57 -3.35 -15.53
CA ARG A 182 -22.19 -3.49 -16.95
C ARG A 182 -21.34 -4.71 -17.25
N LEU A 183 -20.40 -5.05 -16.38
CA LEU A 183 -19.44 -6.12 -16.59
C LEU A 183 -19.81 -7.40 -15.84
N GLY A 184 -20.86 -7.37 -15.01
CA GLY A 184 -21.26 -8.47 -14.15
C GLY A 184 -20.59 -8.43 -12.77
N SER A 185 -21.22 -9.12 -11.80
CA SER A 185 -20.67 -9.31 -10.46
C SER A 185 -19.57 -10.37 -10.51
N GLY A 186 -18.33 -9.98 -10.34
CA GLY A 186 -17.20 -10.89 -10.33
C GLY A 186 -16.01 -10.27 -9.61
N TYR A 187 -15.15 -11.12 -9.07
CA TYR A 187 -13.94 -10.73 -8.35
C TYR A 187 -13.11 -9.67 -9.10
N TRP A 188 -12.83 -9.91 -10.38
CA TRP A 188 -12.04 -9.01 -11.22
C TRP A 188 -12.71 -7.67 -11.46
N ASN A 189 -14.03 -7.64 -11.60
CA ASN A 189 -14.78 -6.42 -11.87
C ASN A 189 -14.84 -5.52 -10.63
N VAL A 190 -15.04 -6.12 -9.44
CA VAL A 190 -14.97 -5.40 -8.15
C VAL A 190 -13.57 -4.84 -7.94
N MET A 191 -12.55 -5.66 -8.18
CA MET A 191 -11.16 -5.26 -8.02
C MET A 191 -10.80 -4.11 -8.97
N LEU A 192 -11.21 -4.18 -10.23
CA LEU A 192 -11.02 -3.11 -11.21
C LEU A 192 -11.71 -1.80 -10.75
N ALA A 193 -12.93 -1.89 -10.24
CA ALA A 193 -13.68 -0.74 -9.75
C ALA A 193 -12.94 -0.01 -8.61
N ILE A 194 -12.45 -0.76 -7.62
CA ILE A 194 -11.68 -0.22 -6.50
C ILE A 194 -10.37 0.39 -6.99
N ALA A 195 -9.66 -0.32 -7.84
CA ALA A 195 -8.36 0.10 -8.36
C ALA A 195 -8.45 1.41 -9.16
N LEU A 196 -9.50 1.57 -9.98
CA LEU A 196 -9.71 2.77 -10.79
C LEU A 196 -9.97 4.04 -9.97
N VAL A 197 -10.31 3.94 -8.71
CA VAL A 197 -10.54 5.10 -7.83
C VAL A 197 -9.38 5.32 -6.86
N SER A 198 -8.66 4.28 -6.48
CA SER A 198 -7.62 4.33 -5.44
C SER A 198 -6.44 5.26 -5.77
N TRP A 199 -6.13 5.50 -7.05
CA TRP A 199 -5.02 6.34 -7.47
C TRP A 199 -5.24 7.84 -7.20
N ILE A 200 -6.49 8.30 -7.02
CA ILE A 200 -6.84 9.72 -6.86
C ILE A 200 -6.17 10.34 -5.63
N ALA A 201 -6.29 9.69 -4.48
CA ALA A 201 -5.70 10.17 -3.23
C ALA A 201 -4.18 10.22 -3.31
N ILE A 202 -3.55 9.19 -3.89
CA ILE A 202 -2.09 9.13 -4.09
C ILE A 202 -1.62 10.20 -5.07
N CYS A 203 -2.37 10.47 -6.13
CA CYS A 203 -2.06 11.54 -7.08
C CYS A 203 -2.04 12.92 -6.41
N ARG A 204 -3.08 13.27 -5.64
CA ARG A 204 -3.15 14.54 -4.90
C ARG A 204 -2.01 14.68 -3.89
N LEU A 205 -1.73 13.62 -3.14
CA LEU A 205 -0.66 13.63 -2.15
C LEU A 205 0.71 13.77 -2.80
N THR A 206 1.00 12.99 -3.85
CA THR A 206 2.26 13.07 -4.59
C THR A 206 2.46 14.47 -5.17
N ARG A 207 1.43 15.06 -5.76
CA ARG A 207 1.46 16.44 -6.24
C ARG A 207 1.82 17.43 -5.13
N ALA A 208 1.15 17.34 -3.97
CA ALA A 208 1.42 18.22 -2.85
C ALA A 208 2.87 18.09 -2.34
N GLN A 209 3.38 16.86 -2.21
CA GLN A 209 4.77 16.61 -1.84
C GLN A 209 5.76 17.18 -2.86
N PHE A 210 5.51 17.02 -4.15
CA PHE A 210 6.37 17.56 -5.20
C PHE A 210 6.37 19.07 -5.23
N LEU A 211 5.22 19.73 -5.03
CA LEU A 211 5.14 21.19 -4.89
C LEU A 211 5.96 21.69 -3.71
N ALA A 212 5.87 21.05 -2.55
CA ALA A 212 6.61 21.42 -1.37
C ALA A 212 8.13 21.16 -1.50
N LEU A 213 8.52 20.06 -2.14
CA LEU A 213 9.91 19.66 -2.25
C LEU A 213 10.66 20.43 -3.34
N ARG A 214 10.01 20.84 -4.44
CA ARG A 214 10.67 21.53 -5.55
C ARG A 214 11.24 22.89 -5.15
N GLU A 215 10.74 23.49 -4.06
CA GLU A 215 11.18 24.79 -3.52
C GLU A 215 12.32 24.64 -2.49
N LYS A 216 12.75 23.40 -2.18
CA LYS A 216 13.83 23.14 -1.23
C LYS A 216 15.19 23.44 -1.85
N GLU A 217 16.11 23.93 -1.02
CA GLU A 217 17.46 24.35 -1.41
C GLU A 217 18.24 23.30 -2.19
N PHE A 218 18.13 22.02 -1.79
CA PHE A 218 18.85 20.94 -2.48
C PHE A 218 18.32 20.68 -3.90
N VAL A 219 17.02 20.97 -4.17
CA VAL A 219 16.43 20.88 -5.51
C VAL A 219 16.91 22.09 -6.34
N LEU A 220 16.85 23.30 -5.77
CA LEU A 220 17.31 24.50 -6.43
C LEU A 220 18.81 24.42 -6.77
N ALA A 221 19.63 23.94 -5.84
CA ALA A 221 21.05 23.69 -6.08
C ALA A 221 21.27 22.68 -7.23
N SER A 222 20.49 21.58 -7.26
CA SER A 222 20.56 20.61 -8.35
C SER A 222 20.16 21.21 -9.70
N GLN A 223 19.19 22.12 -9.73
CA GLN A 223 18.81 22.86 -10.94
C GLN A 223 19.91 23.83 -11.39
N SER A 224 20.53 24.54 -10.45
CA SER A 224 21.59 25.52 -10.73
C SER A 224 22.84 24.91 -11.39
N ILE A 225 23.16 23.66 -11.05
CA ILE A 225 24.25 22.88 -11.71
C ILE A 225 23.81 22.20 -13.00
N GLY A 226 22.58 22.47 -13.50
CA GLY A 226 22.09 21.97 -14.78
C GLY A 226 21.59 20.51 -14.77
N ALA A 227 21.22 19.95 -13.60
CA ALA A 227 20.69 18.60 -13.55
C ALA A 227 19.36 18.47 -14.31
N LYS A 228 19.21 17.43 -15.11
CA LYS A 228 17.98 17.16 -15.88
C LYS A 228 16.80 16.87 -14.92
N SER A 229 15.61 17.34 -15.28
CA SER A 229 14.37 17.15 -14.49
C SER A 229 14.15 15.69 -14.05
N TRP A 230 14.34 14.72 -14.95
CA TRP A 230 14.22 13.30 -14.61
C TRP A 230 15.18 12.84 -13.50
N ARG A 231 16.42 13.36 -13.52
CA ARG A 231 17.41 13.06 -12.47
C ARG A 231 16.99 13.63 -11.13
N ILE A 232 16.49 14.87 -11.11
CA ILE A 232 15.98 15.53 -9.90
C ILE A 232 14.77 14.76 -9.35
N ILE A 233 13.80 14.41 -10.19
CA ILE A 233 12.63 13.64 -9.80
C ILE A 233 13.03 12.30 -9.19
N ARG A 234 13.87 11.51 -9.87
CA ARG A 234 14.21 10.16 -9.46
C ARG A 234 15.08 10.11 -8.20
N TYR A 235 16.05 11.01 -8.05
CA TYR A 235 17.04 10.93 -6.98
C TYR A 235 16.76 11.87 -5.80
N HIS A 236 15.96 12.91 -5.99
CA HIS A 236 15.69 13.90 -4.96
C HIS A 236 14.20 13.94 -4.56
N LEU A 237 13.29 14.13 -5.49
CA LEU A 237 11.87 14.33 -5.16
C LEU A 237 11.18 13.03 -4.76
N LEU A 238 11.27 12.01 -5.62
CA LEU A 238 10.57 10.74 -5.39
C LEU A 238 11.00 10.05 -4.09
N PRO A 239 12.30 9.87 -3.78
CA PRO A 239 12.69 9.23 -2.53
C PRO A 239 12.21 9.99 -1.27
N ASN A 240 12.24 11.34 -1.31
CA ASN A 240 11.80 12.17 -0.19
C ASN A 240 10.26 12.25 -0.06
N SER A 241 9.52 12.00 -1.13
CA SER A 241 8.05 11.96 -1.11
C SER A 241 7.48 10.58 -0.76
N LEU A 242 8.24 9.49 -0.89
CA LEU A 242 7.74 8.14 -0.65
C LEU A 242 7.28 7.90 0.79
N ALA A 243 7.98 8.42 1.79
CA ALA A 243 7.62 8.19 3.19
C ALA A 243 6.20 8.71 3.53
N PRO A 244 5.82 9.97 3.26
CA PRO A 244 4.45 10.44 3.43
C PRO A 244 3.43 9.66 2.58
N ILE A 245 3.78 9.27 1.35
CA ILE A 245 2.89 8.52 0.46
C ILE A 245 2.62 7.12 1.02
N ILE A 246 3.63 6.41 1.50
CA ILE A 246 3.48 5.09 2.11
C ILE A 246 2.62 5.19 3.38
N VAL A 247 2.89 6.18 4.25
CA VAL A 247 2.09 6.41 5.45
C VAL A 247 0.62 6.68 5.10
N ALA A 248 0.35 7.55 4.12
CA ALA A 248 -1.01 7.84 3.70
C ALA A 248 -1.71 6.62 3.10
N LEU A 249 -0.99 5.77 2.35
CA LEU A 249 -1.54 4.53 1.83
C LEU A 249 -1.92 3.56 2.96
N THR A 250 -1.05 3.40 3.95
CA THR A 250 -1.28 2.48 5.07
C THR A 250 -2.35 2.97 6.05
N LEU A 251 -2.47 4.30 6.26
CA LEU A 251 -3.51 4.92 7.09
C LEU A 251 -4.80 5.15 6.32
N GLY A 252 -4.73 5.35 5.00
CA GLY A 252 -5.87 5.61 4.13
C GLY A 252 -6.64 4.35 3.70
N ILE A 253 -6.30 3.17 4.25
CA ILE A 253 -7.09 1.93 4.11
C ILE A 253 -7.88 1.66 5.43
N PRO A 254 -8.76 2.57 5.89
CA PRO A 254 -9.70 2.23 6.95
C PRO A 254 -11.00 1.66 6.36
N ILE A 255 -11.03 1.32 5.06
CA ILE A 255 -12.15 0.63 4.45
C ILE A 255 -11.76 -0.84 4.37
N ALA A 256 -11.97 -1.54 5.48
CA ALA A 256 -12.03 -2.98 5.43
C ALA A 256 -13.33 -3.36 4.69
N ILE A 257 -13.21 -3.69 3.41
CA ILE A 257 -14.31 -4.24 2.64
C ILE A 257 -14.43 -5.69 3.04
N PHE A 258 -15.36 -6.00 3.92
CA PHE A 258 -15.76 -7.38 4.17
C PHE A 258 -16.80 -7.75 3.12
N GLY A 259 -16.43 -8.61 2.19
CA GLY A 259 -17.34 -9.19 1.23
C GLY A 259 -17.57 -10.66 1.54
N HIS A 260 -18.81 -11.09 1.48
CA HIS A 260 -19.11 -12.49 1.28
C HIS A 260 -18.80 -12.82 -0.20
N ALA A 261 -17.65 -13.42 -0.46
CA ALA A 261 -17.20 -13.71 -1.82
C ALA A 261 -18.15 -14.63 -2.61
N GLY A 262 -19.08 -15.29 -1.91
CA GLY A 262 -20.07 -16.17 -2.54
C GLY A 262 -21.41 -15.54 -2.91
N ASP A 263 -21.79 -14.43 -2.26
CA ASP A 263 -23.17 -13.90 -2.36
C ASP A 263 -23.24 -12.58 -3.13
N GLY A 264 -22.08 -12.04 -3.58
CA GLY A 264 -22.01 -10.72 -4.20
C GLY A 264 -22.31 -9.55 -3.24
N ASN A 265 -22.47 -9.80 -1.95
CA ASN A 265 -22.71 -8.79 -0.94
C ASN A 265 -21.40 -8.21 -0.41
N LEU A 266 -21.13 -6.96 -0.75
CA LEU A 266 -20.05 -6.16 -0.22
C LEU A 266 -20.56 -5.35 0.99
N HIS A 267 -20.02 -5.63 2.17
CA HIS A 267 -20.25 -4.81 3.35
C HIS A 267 -19.04 -3.88 3.57
N PRO A 268 -19.11 -2.61 3.21
CA PRO A 268 -18.08 -1.65 3.54
C PRO A 268 -18.13 -1.34 5.03
N ASN A 269 -17.18 -1.83 5.81
CA ASN A 269 -16.96 -1.37 7.18
C ASN A 269 -16.07 -0.12 7.15
N ILE A 270 -16.66 1.03 7.39
CA ILE A 270 -15.93 2.28 7.58
C ILE A 270 -15.48 2.32 9.04
N LEU A 271 -14.19 2.15 9.28
CA LEU A 271 -13.60 2.45 10.58
C LEU A 271 -13.60 3.97 10.75
N PHE A 272 -14.26 4.46 11.78
CA PHE A 272 -14.33 5.89 12.09
C PHE A 272 -13.77 6.15 13.48
N ASP A 273 -13.22 7.31 13.67
CA ASP A 273 -12.77 7.77 14.97
C ASP A 273 -14.00 8.18 15.81
N LYS A 274 -14.23 7.46 16.92
CA LYS A 274 -15.34 7.76 17.84
C LYS A 274 -15.19 9.09 18.57
N SER A 275 -13.99 9.66 18.58
CA SER A 275 -13.72 10.96 19.17
C SER A 275 -14.04 12.14 18.23
N ASP A 276 -14.27 11.87 16.93
CA ASP A 276 -14.64 12.86 15.94
C ASP A 276 -16.17 12.95 15.79
N PRO A 277 -16.81 14.02 16.28
CA PRO A 277 -18.26 14.18 16.24
C PRO A 277 -18.85 14.20 14.83
N ASP A 278 -18.10 14.72 13.84
CA ASP A 278 -18.56 14.80 12.46
C ASP A 278 -18.61 13.42 11.78
N GLN A 279 -17.68 12.52 12.13
CA GLN A 279 -17.68 11.14 11.66
C GLN A 279 -18.79 10.31 12.32
N VAL A 280 -19.07 10.57 13.60
CA VAL A 280 -20.20 9.94 14.32
C VAL A 280 -21.54 10.37 13.73
N ALA A 281 -21.74 11.66 13.46
CA ALA A 281 -22.95 12.19 12.85
C ALA A 281 -23.22 11.59 11.45
N LYS A 282 -22.18 11.44 10.61
CA LYS A 282 -22.30 10.79 9.29
C LYS A 282 -22.76 9.33 9.40
N ARG A 283 -22.30 8.59 10.41
CA ARG A 283 -22.70 7.19 10.60
C ARG A 283 -24.16 7.06 11.00
N VAL A 284 -24.62 7.94 11.92
CA VAL A 284 -26.02 7.95 12.36
C VAL A 284 -26.93 8.26 11.17
N TYR A 285 -26.56 9.20 10.31
CA TYR A 285 -27.30 9.53 9.09
C TYR A 285 -27.36 8.36 8.11
N LEU A 286 -26.24 7.66 7.88
CA LEU A 286 -26.18 6.50 6.98
C LEU A 286 -26.96 5.30 7.52
N ALA A 287 -26.98 5.09 8.84
CA ALA A 287 -27.79 4.03 9.46
C ALA A 287 -29.30 4.32 9.39
N ALA A 288 -29.70 5.59 9.57
CA ALA A 288 -31.10 6.01 9.49
C ALA A 288 -31.67 6.05 8.05
N SER A 289 -30.79 6.10 7.03
CA SER A 289 -31.19 6.07 5.62
C SER A 289 -31.24 4.67 5.01
N ALA A 290 -30.87 3.63 5.79
CA ALA A 290 -30.85 2.24 5.37
C ALA A 290 -32.05 1.40 5.87
N GLU A 291 -32.95 2.02 6.66
CA GLU A 291 -34.29 1.53 7.01
C GLU A 291 -35.36 2.07 6.04
#